data_4356e479a04af7bf3531844af4dcb676
#
_entry.id   4356e479a04af7bf3531844af4dcb676
#
_cell.length_a   1.000
_cell.length_b   1.000
_cell.length_c   1.000
_cell.angle_alpha   90.00
_cell.angle_beta   90.00
_cell.angle_gamma   90.00
#
_symmetry.space_group_name_H-M   'P 1'
#
loop_
_entity.id
_entity.type
_entity.pdbx_description
1 polymer ?
#
loop_
_entity_poly.entity_id
_entity_poly.type
_entity_poly.pdbx_seq_one_letter_code
_entity_poly.pdbx_strand_id
1 'polypeptide(L)'
;MADGGLSAQYLSSNPDVVAKEAPGDSISSLAWSPVQDVIAAGSWDKSIYIWEVNGQDMLARTSYVLQAPVLSCSFSSDGLHLISGGCDHKVTMRDLQAQQTIELGHHEEPVRFVSALEELKLVVSGSWDKTLCFWSPQQSKPVLSVPLPERVFAMDVKYPLMVVGCADRQVLTYDLAQGLKTQLNSTNSMFSGLKMQTRSVSCFPDRTGFVLGGIEGRCSVKGLDDQSKTFTFKCHQTQGSISAVNALDFHPAKPSTLASVGGDGSFIFWETTQRKLLRKFDASSMSLTAGKFNSTGSLFAYAVSYDWSKGHEAYHENLPRQVVVHSCKEDEVACKTSES
;
A
#
# COMPACT_ATOMS: atom_id res chain seq x y z
N MET A 1 -28.64 -6.10 -13.60
CA MET A 1 -27.20 -5.83 -13.61
C MET A 1 -26.93 -4.99 -12.37
N ALA A 2 -26.29 -5.58 -11.35
CA ALA A 2 -25.94 -4.82 -10.15
C ALA A 2 -24.79 -3.88 -10.52
N ASP A 3 -25.00 -2.60 -10.33
CA ASP A 3 -23.98 -1.58 -10.47
C ASP A 3 -22.89 -1.86 -9.43
N GLY A 4 -21.75 -2.40 -9.85
CA GLY A 4 -20.67 -2.85 -8.97
C GLY A 4 -19.84 -1.71 -8.37
N GLY A 5 -20.38 -0.50 -8.38
CA GLY A 5 -19.82 0.70 -7.75
C GLY A 5 -19.97 0.74 -6.23
N LEU A 6 -19.87 1.92 -5.66
CA LEU A 6 -20.05 2.19 -4.23
C LEU A 6 -21.47 1.80 -3.79
N SER A 7 -21.61 1.28 -2.56
CA SER A 7 -22.92 0.91 -2.07
C SER A 7 -23.80 2.15 -1.85
N ALA A 8 -25.05 2.10 -2.29
CA ALA A 8 -25.98 3.22 -2.16
C ALA A 8 -26.17 3.67 -0.71
N GLN A 9 -26.20 2.71 0.24
CA GLN A 9 -26.33 3.00 1.67
C GLN A 9 -25.11 3.75 2.22
N TYR A 10 -23.91 3.39 1.76
CA TYR A 10 -22.67 4.04 2.16
C TYR A 10 -22.62 5.48 1.65
N LEU A 11 -22.91 5.70 0.36
CA LEU A 11 -22.93 7.03 -0.26
C LEU A 11 -23.94 7.98 0.38
N SER A 12 -25.09 7.47 0.86
CA SER A 12 -26.10 8.31 1.52
C SER A 12 -25.68 8.77 2.92
N SER A 13 -24.87 7.99 3.63
CA SER A 13 -24.45 8.26 5.01
C SER A 13 -23.11 9.02 5.13
N ASN A 14 -22.27 8.95 4.10
CA ASN A 14 -20.91 9.49 4.12
C ASN A 14 -20.41 9.73 2.69
N PRO A 15 -20.66 10.92 2.12
CA PRO A 15 -20.36 11.19 0.72
C PRO A 15 -18.84 11.23 0.50
N ASP A 16 -18.31 10.16 -0.07
CA ASP A 16 -16.94 10.09 -0.48
C ASP A 16 -16.72 10.74 -1.85
N VAL A 17 -15.52 11.19 -2.08
CA VAL A 17 -15.14 11.84 -3.34
C VAL A 17 -14.58 10.80 -4.29
N VAL A 18 -15.20 10.67 -5.47
CA VAL A 18 -14.78 9.72 -6.50
C VAL A 18 -14.00 10.45 -7.59
N ALA A 19 -12.89 9.85 -8.04
CA ALA A 19 -12.12 10.38 -9.17
C ALA A 19 -12.97 10.45 -10.45
N LYS A 20 -12.96 11.60 -11.12
CA LYS A 20 -13.75 11.82 -12.35
C LYS A 20 -13.25 10.99 -13.53
N GLU A 21 -11.95 10.73 -13.61
CA GLU A 21 -11.32 9.91 -14.64
C GLU A 21 -10.87 8.59 -14.01
N ALA A 22 -11.50 7.50 -14.41
CA ALA A 22 -11.16 6.18 -13.91
C ALA A 22 -10.02 5.55 -14.72
N PRO A 23 -9.13 4.75 -14.08
CA PRO A 23 -8.17 3.92 -14.78
C PRO A 23 -8.83 2.94 -15.75
N GLY A 24 -8.11 2.58 -16.81
CA GLY A 24 -8.59 1.66 -17.84
C GLY A 24 -8.61 0.18 -17.40
N ASP A 25 -7.90 -0.17 -16.31
CA ASP A 25 -7.84 -1.53 -15.75
C ASP A 25 -7.67 -1.48 -14.22
N SER A 26 -7.51 -2.64 -13.58
CA SER A 26 -7.39 -2.81 -12.13
C SER A 26 -6.28 -1.94 -11.54
N ILE A 27 -6.56 -1.37 -10.38
CA ILE A 27 -5.64 -0.48 -9.66
C ILE A 27 -4.77 -1.34 -8.73
N SER A 28 -3.45 -1.20 -8.86
CA SER A 28 -2.46 -2.01 -8.15
C SER A 28 -1.87 -1.33 -6.91
N SER A 29 -1.82 0.01 -6.91
CA SER A 29 -1.21 0.78 -5.84
C SER A 29 -1.77 2.19 -5.76
N LEU A 30 -1.73 2.77 -4.56
CA LEU A 30 -2.03 4.17 -4.27
C LEU A 30 -0.86 4.79 -3.52
N ALA A 31 -0.54 6.05 -3.82
CA ALA A 31 0.45 6.83 -3.10
C ALA A 31 -0.03 8.28 -2.94
N TRP A 32 0.06 8.82 -1.73
CA TRP A 32 -0.17 10.22 -1.47
C TRP A 32 1.14 11.01 -1.53
N SER A 33 1.06 12.21 -2.06
CA SER A 33 2.14 13.19 -1.90
C SER A 33 2.28 13.54 -0.41
N PRO A 34 3.52 13.61 0.13
CA PRO A 34 3.70 13.95 1.54
C PRO A 34 3.47 15.43 1.84
N VAL A 35 3.42 16.29 0.82
CA VAL A 35 3.38 17.76 0.96
C VAL A 35 2.08 18.41 0.48
N GLN A 36 1.24 17.68 -0.25
CA GLN A 36 -0.03 18.16 -0.81
C GLN A 36 -1.07 17.04 -0.83
N ASP A 37 -2.35 17.40 -0.89
CA ASP A 37 -3.43 16.42 -1.09
C ASP A 37 -3.52 16.01 -2.57
N VAL A 38 -2.43 15.42 -3.06
CA VAL A 38 -2.27 14.86 -4.40
C VAL A 38 -2.05 13.37 -4.27
N ILE A 39 -2.84 12.59 -4.99
CA ILE A 39 -2.77 11.13 -4.99
C ILE A 39 -2.40 10.59 -6.37
N ALA A 40 -1.55 9.59 -6.39
CA ALA A 40 -1.22 8.81 -7.57
C ALA A 40 -1.76 7.38 -7.46
N ALA A 41 -2.20 6.82 -8.58
CA ALA A 41 -2.59 5.43 -8.71
C ALA A 41 -1.84 4.75 -9.86
N GLY A 42 -1.25 3.60 -9.58
CA GLY A 42 -0.70 2.70 -10.59
C GLY A 42 -1.75 1.70 -11.04
N SER A 43 -1.80 1.41 -12.35
CA SER A 43 -2.82 0.55 -12.95
C SER A 43 -2.24 -0.54 -13.86
N TRP A 44 -3.00 -1.62 -14.01
CA TRP A 44 -2.71 -2.70 -14.96
C TRP A 44 -2.86 -2.27 -16.43
N ASP A 45 -3.50 -1.12 -16.72
CA ASP A 45 -3.53 -0.50 -18.05
C ASP A 45 -2.20 0.17 -18.45
N LYS A 46 -1.14 -0.03 -17.67
CA LYS A 46 0.21 0.53 -17.84
C LYS A 46 0.34 2.00 -17.47
N SER A 47 -0.72 2.61 -16.95
CA SER A 47 -0.74 4.04 -16.68
C SER A 47 -0.56 4.35 -15.19
N ILE A 48 -0.04 5.54 -14.96
CA ILE A 48 -0.14 6.20 -13.66
C ILE A 48 -1.05 7.41 -13.82
N TYR A 49 -2.01 7.52 -12.94
CA TYR A 49 -2.96 8.62 -12.85
C TYR A 49 -2.66 9.45 -11.62
N ILE A 50 -2.77 10.76 -11.72
CA ILE A 50 -2.51 11.69 -10.63
C ILE A 50 -3.69 12.66 -10.52
N TRP A 51 -4.26 12.75 -9.32
CA TRP A 51 -5.35 13.67 -9.01
C TRP A 51 -4.97 14.58 -7.85
N GLU A 52 -5.56 15.76 -7.86
CA GLU A 52 -5.57 16.69 -6.75
C GLU A 52 -6.92 16.63 -6.06
N VAL A 53 -6.90 16.47 -4.74
CA VAL A 53 -8.10 16.43 -3.90
C VAL A 53 -8.31 17.81 -3.30
N ASN A 54 -9.45 18.42 -3.60
CA ASN A 54 -9.79 19.75 -3.13
C ASN A 54 -11.21 19.78 -2.57
N GLY A 55 -11.31 19.58 -1.26
CA GLY A 55 -12.60 19.52 -0.58
C GLY A 55 -13.44 18.32 -1.05
N GLN A 56 -14.51 18.60 -1.79
CA GLN A 56 -15.44 17.60 -2.32
C GLN A 56 -15.18 17.22 -3.78
N ASP A 57 -14.09 17.70 -4.36
CA ASP A 57 -13.70 17.40 -5.73
C ASP A 57 -12.37 16.68 -5.80
N MET A 58 -12.27 15.76 -6.76
CA MET A 58 -11.03 15.06 -7.10
C MET A 58 -10.75 15.28 -8.59
N LEU A 59 -9.83 16.20 -8.88
CA LEU A 59 -9.55 16.69 -10.21
C LEU A 59 -8.34 15.99 -10.80
N ALA A 60 -8.47 15.46 -12.02
CA ALA A 60 -7.34 14.89 -12.75
C ALA A 60 -6.29 15.98 -13.02
N ARG A 61 -5.07 15.72 -12.62
CA ARG A 61 -3.91 16.61 -12.81
C ARG A 61 -3.12 16.25 -14.04
N THR A 62 -2.79 14.97 -14.13
CA THR A 62 -2.06 14.38 -15.27
C THR A 62 -2.14 12.87 -15.23
N SER A 63 -1.88 12.24 -16.36
CA SER A 63 -1.62 10.81 -16.45
C SER A 63 -0.50 10.55 -17.45
N TYR A 64 0.17 9.39 -17.33
CA TYR A 64 1.18 8.98 -18.28
C TYR A 64 1.28 7.47 -18.36
N VAL A 65 1.68 6.98 -19.53
CA VAL A 65 1.74 5.54 -19.85
C VAL A 65 3.18 5.06 -19.75
N LEU A 66 3.37 3.90 -19.14
CA LEU A 66 4.62 3.14 -19.08
C LEU A 66 4.61 1.98 -20.08
N GLN A 67 5.68 1.19 -20.12
CA GLN A 67 5.80 0.10 -21.10
C GLN A 67 4.96 -1.13 -20.74
N ALA A 68 4.72 -1.37 -19.43
CA ALA A 68 3.98 -2.51 -18.92
C ALA A 68 3.14 -2.12 -17.68
N PRO A 69 2.26 -3.02 -17.16
CA PRO A 69 1.46 -2.77 -15.97
C PRO A 69 2.28 -2.27 -14.78
N VAL A 70 1.77 -1.24 -14.12
CA VAL A 70 2.37 -0.66 -12.92
C VAL A 70 1.95 -1.48 -11.71
N LEU A 71 2.89 -1.90 -10.87
CA LEU A 71 2.60 -2.66 -9.65
C LEU A 71 2.75 -1.83 -8.37
N SER A 72 3.58 -0.78 -8.41
CA SER A 72 3.82 0.10 -7.26
C SER A 72 4.23 1.49 -7.70
N CYS A 73 3.80 2.49 -6.95
CA CYS A 73 4.28 3.86 -7.06
C CYS A 73 4.49 4.49 -5.68
N SER A 74 5.38 5.46 -5.59
CA SER A 74 5.73 6.19 -4.37
C SER A 74 6.20 7.59 -4.71
N PHE A 75 5.75 8.60 -3.98
CA PHE A 75 6.29 9.95 -4.09
C PHE A 75 7.64 10.07 -3.38
N SER A 76 8.48 10.97 -3.88
CA SER A 76 9.60 11.51 -3.12
C SER A 76 9.09 12.38 -1.96
N SER A 77 9.93 12.62 -0.95
CA SER A 77 9.56 13.39 0.23
C SER A 77 9.22 14.85 -0.05
N ASP A 78 9.80 15.42 -1.11
CA ASP A 78 9.50 16.76 -1.61
C ASP A 78 8.22 16.82 -2.46
N GLY A 79 7.63 15.66 -2.81
CA GLY A 79 6.46 15.57 -3.66
C GLY A 79 6.69 15.94 -5.13
N LEU A 80 7.93 16.17 -5.55
CA LEU A 80 8.27 16.61 -6.91
C LEU A 80 8.52 15.44 -7.87
N HIS A 81 8.83 14.26 -7.35
CA HIS A 81 9.11 13.08 -8.14
C HIS A 81 8.16 11.95 -7.79
N LEU A 82 7.82 11.15 -8.78
CA LEU A 82 7.08 9.91 -8.61
C LEU A 82 7.93 8.72 -9.08
N ILE A 83 8.21 7.82 -8.15
CA ILE A 83 8.92 6.57 -8.40
C ILE A 83 7.90 5.51 -8.77
N SER A 84 8.21 4.66 -9.75
CA SER A 84 7.36 3.55 -10.12
C SER A 84 8.13 2.29 -10.48
N GLY A 85 7.47 1.16 -10.30
CA GLY A 85 7.93 -0.16 -10.68
C GLY A 85 6.79 -1.02 -11.17
N GLY A 86 7.07 -1.95 -12.09
CA GLY A 86 6.03 -2.73 -12.73
C GLY A 86 6.53 -3.97 -13.45
N CYS A 87 5.68 -4.45 -14.36
CA CYS A 87 5.93 -5.66 -15.14
C CYS A 87 6.92 -5.46 -16.31
N ASP A 88 7.43 -4.25 -16.50
CA ASP A 88 8.57 -3.98 -17.40
C ASP A 88 9.93 -4.20 -16.72
N HIS A 89 9.91 -4.63 -15.47
CA HIS A 89 11.08 -4.87 -14.62
C HIS A 89 11.86 -3.62 -14.24
N LYS A 90 11.43 -2.44 -14.69
CA LYS A 90 12.13 -1.18 -14.50
C LYS A 90 11.75 -0.51 -13.19
N VAL A 91 12.73 0.19 -12.62
CA VAL A 91 12.53 1.20 -11.59
C VAL A 91 12.71 2.55 -12.25
N THR A 92 11.66 3.36 -12.28
CA THR A 92 11.67 4.66 -12.93
C THR A 92 11.37 5.77 -11.95
N MET A 93 11.88 6.96 -12.21
CA MET A 93 11.57 8.18 -11.48
C MET A 93 11.15 9.27 -12.47
N ARG A 94 9.96 9.84 -12.26
CA ARG A 94 9.41 10.91 -13.07
C ARG A 94 9.44 12.22 -12.31
N ASP A 95 10.09 13.23 -12.88
CA ASP A 95 9.93 14.63 -12.48
C ASP A 95 8.55 15.11 -12.93
N LEU A 96 7.72 15.54 -11.98
CA LEU A 96 6.33 15.94 -12.23
C LEU A 96 6.22 17.35 -12.81
N GLN A 97 7.24 18.20 -12.61
CA GLN A 97 7.28 19.55 -13.18
C GLN A 97 7.85 19.53 -14.61
N ALA A 98 9.02 18.91 -14.77
CA ALA A 98 9.65 18.78 -16.10
C ALA A 98 8.97 17.75 -17.00
N GLN A 99 8.10 16.91 -16.45
CA GLN A 99 7.43 15.80 -17.13
C GLN A 99 8.38 14.79 -17.80
N GLN A 100 9.60 14.67 -17.27
CA GLN A 100 10.62 13.76 -17.75
C GLN A 100 10.70 12.52 -16.87
N THR A 101 10.88 11.36 -17.49
CA THR A 101 11.06 10.08 -16.79
C THR A 101 12.48 9.58 -17.03
N ILE A 102 13.17 9.24 -15.95
CA ILE A 102 14.46 8.57 -16.00
C ILE A 102 14.32 7.14 -15.50
N GLU A 103 15.06 6.21 -16.10
CA GLU A 103 15.22 4.85 -15.60
C GLU A 103 16.37 4.86 -14.60
N LEU A 104 16.10 4.44 -13.35
CA LEU A 104 17.11 4.26 -12.32
C LEU A 104 17.86 2.95 -12.50
N GLY A 105 17.16 1.94 -13.03
CA GLY A 105 17.69 0.63 -13.36
C GLY A 105 16.58 -0.41 -13.53
N HIS A 106 16.97 -1.69 -13.59
CA HIS A 106 16.03 -2.78 -13.79
C HIS A 106 16.38 -4.00 -12.94
N HIS A 107 15.38 -4.80 -12.68
CA HIS A 107 15.43 -6.15 -12.13
C HIS A 107 15.31 -7.21 -13.23
N GLU A 108 15.57 -8.47 -12.90
CA GLU A 108 15.39 -9.60 -13.84
C GLU A 108 13.91 -10.03 -13.97
N GLU A 109 13.06 -9.66 -12.97
CA GLU A 109 11.64 -9.99 -12.90
C GLU A 109 10.83 -8.75 -12.46
N PRO A 110 9.47 -8.78 -12.51
CA PRO A 110 8.64 -7.65 -12.14
C PRO A 110 8.97 -7.00 -10.79
N VAL A 111 8.97 -5.68 -10.79
CA VAL A 111 9.16 -4.86 -9.58
C VAL A 111 7.84 -4.74 -8.84
N ARG A 112 7.73 -5.41 -7.69
CA ARG A 112 6.48 -5.45 -6.93
C ARG A 112 6.30 -4.23 -6.01
N PHE A 113 7.39 -3.68 -5.46
CA PHE A 113 7.37 -2.54 -4.57
C PHE A 113 8.50 -1.57 -4.85
N VAL A 114 8.19 -0.28 -4.69
CA VAL A 114 9.17 0.81 -4.68
C VAL A 114 8.88 1.74 -3.52
N SER A 115 9.92 2.32 -2.94
CA SER A 115 9.81 3.36 -1.90
C SER A 115 10.97 4.32 -1.98
N ALA A 116 10.68 5.62 -1.77
CA ALA A 116 11.72 6.62 -1.55
C ALA A 116 12.32 6.46 -0.15
N LEU A 117 13.64 6.62 -0.04
CA LEU A 117 14.42 6.60 1.20
C LEU A 117 15.15 7.93 1.33
N GLU A 118 14.44 8.94 1.83
CA GLU A 118 14.95 10.32 1.86
C GLU A 118 16.21 10.45 2.70
N GLU A 119 16.25 9.81 3.86
CA GLU A 119 17.39 9.87 4.78
C GLU A 119 18.69 9.33 4.16
N LEU A 120 18.55 8.43 3.17
CA LEU A 120 19.66 7.87 2.43
C LEU A 120 19.81 8.49 1.03
N LYS A 121 18.89 9.34 0.59
CA LYS A 121 18.78 9.89 -0.78
C LYS A 121 18.79 8.80 -1.85
N LEU A 122 18.05 7.71 -1.58
CA LEU A 122 17.98 6.53 -2.44
C LEU A 122 16.52 6.13 -2.68
N VAL A 123 16.35 5.25 -3.64
CA VAL A 123 15.11 4.49 -3.86
C VAL A 123 15.38 3.04 -3.54
N VAL A 124 14.49 2.36 -2.84
CA VAL A 124 14.52 0.91 -2.67
C VAL A 124 13.44 0.27 -3.52
N SER A 125 13.75 -0.84 -4.13
CA SER A 125 12.80 -1.70 -4.85
C SER A 125 12.89 -3.14 -4.38
N GLY A 126 11.73 -3.82 -4.38
CA GLY A 126 11.63 -5.24 -4.11
C GLY A 126 10.95 -5.96 -5.28
N SER A 127 11.57 -7.04 -5.75
CA SER A 127 11.17 -7.72 -6.99
C SER A 127 10.82 -9.19 -6.78
N TRP A 128 10.16 -9.76 -7.78
CA TRP A 128 9.94 -11.20 -7.90
C TRP A 128 11.21 -11.96 -8.32
N ASP A 129 12.28 -11.29 -8.71
CA ASP A 129 13.61 -11.89 -8.92
C ASP A 129 14.33 -12.29 -7.61
N LYS A 130 13.65 -12.12 -6.45
CA LYS A 130 14.18 -12.42 -5.12
C LYS A 130 15.31 -11.50 -4.71
N THR A 131 15.24 -10.24 -5.11
CA THR A 131 16.20 -9.21 -4.68
C THR A 131 15.53 -7.96 -4.17
N LEU A 132 16.25 -7.26 -3.27
CA LEU A 132 16.06 -5.84 -3.00
C LEU A 132 17.19 -5.08 -3.66
N CYS A 133 16.89 -4.02 -4.37
CA CYS A 133 17.88 -3.14 -4.95
C CYS A 133 17.72 -1.72 -4.42
N PHE A 134 18.85 -1.07 -4.15
CA PHE A 134 18.92 0.33 -3.73
C PHE A 134 19.53 1.14 -4.86
N TRP A 135 18.83 2.20 -5.28
CA TRP A 135 19.15 2.98 -6.46
C TRP A 135 19.46 4.42 -6.08
N SER A 136 20.47 4.99 -6.72
CA SER A 136 20.74 6.41 -6.68
C SER A 136 20.34 7.04 -8.02
N PRO A 137 19.63 8.20 -8.02
CA PRO A 137 19.36 8.93 -9.26
C PRO A 137 20.61 9.35 -10.05
N GLN A 138 21.78 9.29 -9.43
CA GLN A 138 23.07 9.67 -10.00
C GLN A 138 23.82 8.51 -10.68
N GLN A 139 23.29 7.27 -10.59
CA GLN A 139 23.97 6.06 -11.07
C GLN A 139 22.99 5.15 -11.80
N SER A 140 23.44 4.55 -12.90
CA SER A 140 22.65 3.58 -13.68
C SER A 140 22.67 2.15 -13.14
N LYS A 141 23.49 1.88 -12.10
CA LYS A 141 23.57 0.57 -11.43
C LYS A 141 23.10 0.69 -9.99
N PRO A 142 22.56 -0.38 -9.40
CA PRO A 142 22.18 -0.35 -8.00
C PRO A 142 23.40 -0.06 -7.11
N VAL A 143 23.22 0.77 -6.11
CA VAL A 143 24.22 1.03 -5.05
C VAL A 143 24.46 -0.25 -4.24
N LEU A 144 23.39 -1.01 -4.03
CA LEU A 144 23.40 -2.29 -3.33
C LEU A 144 22.28 -3.18 -3.87
N SER A 145 22.58 -4.47 -4.04
CA SER A 145 21.59 -5.53 -4.27
C SER A 145 21.68 -6.55 -3.15
N VAL A 146 20.55 -6.89 -2.56
CA VAL A 146 20.41 -7.81 -1.42
C VAL A 146 19.60 -9.02 -1.86
N PRO A 147 20.16 -10.23 -1.86
CA PRO A 147 19.41 -11.45 -2.18
C PRO A 147 18.40 -11.79 -1.06
N LEU A 148 17.26 -12.27 -1.46
CA LEU A 148 16.16 -12.71 -0.60
C LEU A 148 15.91 -14.22 -0.77
N PRO A 149 15.33 -14.89 0.23
CA PRO A 149 15.01 -16.31 0.13
C PRO A 149 13.93 -16.59 -0.92
N GLU A 150 12.99 -15.68 -1.13
CA GLU A 150 11.89 -15.80 -2.08
C GLU A 150 11.39 -14.44 -2.59
N ARG A 151 10.48 -14.46 -3.59
CA ARG A 151 9.88 -13.29 -4.23
C ARG A 151 9.25 -12.34 -3.21
N VAL A 152 9.38 -11.04 -3.45
CA VAL A 152 8.77 -10.00 -2.61
C VAL A 152 7.27 -9.94 -2.87
N PHE A 153 6.46 -10.11 -1.82
CA PHE A 153 5.01 -10.01 -1.86
C PHE A 153 4.45 -8.85 -1.07
N ALA A 154 5.17 -8.39 -0.07
CA ALA A 154 4.82 -7.21 0.73
C ALA A 154 6.09 -6.49 1.17
N MET A 155 6.08 -5.18 1.19
CA MET A 155 7.18 -4.35 1.69
C MET A 155 6.63 -3.04 2.23
N ASP A 156 7.15 -2.60 3.37
CA ASP A 156 6.94 -1.26 3.90
C ASP A 156 8.20 -0.73 4.57
N VAL A 157 8.37 0.59 4.51
CA VAL A 157 9.52 1.28 5.08
C VAL A 157 9.05 2.45 5.93
N LYS A 158 9.46 2.44 7.19
CA LYS A 158 9.40 3.59 8.13
C LYS A 158 10.80 3.75 8.70
N TYR A 159 11.63 4.54 8.04
CA TYR A 159 13.03 4.66 8.40
C TYR A 159 13.25 4.82 9.91
N PRO A 160 14.16 4.05 10.54
CA PRO A 160 15.12 3.12 9.90
C PRO A 160 14.59 1.69 9.68
N LEU A 161 13.37 1.35 10.09
CA LEU A 161 12.81 0.01 9.91
C LEU A 161 12.34 -0.20 8.47
N MET A 162 12.80 -1.29 7.84
CA MET A 162 12.23 -1.85 6.62
C MET A 162 11.79 -3.28 6.87
N VAL A 163 10.59 -3.63 6.42
CA VAL A 163 10.00 -4.97 6.56
C VAL A 163 9.65 -5.52 5.18
N VAL A 164 10.08 -6.74 4.91
CA VAL A 164 9.88 -7.44 3.65
C VAL A 164 9.21 -8.79 3.90
N GLY A 165 8.03 -9.00 3.35
CA GLY A 165 7.32 -10.27 3.34
C GLY A 165 7.56 -11.02 2.03
N CYS A 166 8.08 -12.24 2.13
CA CYS A 166 8.38 -13.10 1.00
C CYS A 166 7.25 -14.10 0.69
N ALA A 167 7.28 -14.68 -0.50
CA ALA A 167 6.26 -15.60 -1.00
C ALA A 167 6.10 -16.88 -0.16
N ASP A 168 7.16 -17.32 0.50
CA ASP A 168 7.24 -18.49 1.39
C ASP A 168 6.77 -18.19 2.83
N ARG A 169 6.17 -17.03 3.08
CA ARG A 169 5.74 -16.51 4.39
C ARG A 169 6.89 -16.11 5.32
N GLN A 170 8.12 -16.12 4.87
CA GLN A 170 9.23 -15.51 5.61
C GLN A 170 9.05 -14.00 5.60
N VAL A 171 9.40 -13.40 6.72
CA VAL A 171 9.42 -11.95 6.93
C VAL A 171 10.79 -11.56 7.41
N LEU A 172 11.41 -10.65 6.69
CA LEU A 172 12.73 -10.12 6.98
C LEU A 172 12.60 -8.68 7.45
N THR A 173 13.32 -8.32 8.50
CA THR A 173 13.43 -6.94 8.95
C THR A 173 14.84 -6.43 8.78
N TYR A 174 14.96 -5.16 8.44
CA TYR A 174 16.25 -4.49 8.22
C TYR A 174 16.27 -3.19 8.98
N ASP A 175 17.42 -2.88 9.59
CA ASP A 175 17.74 -1.60 10.19
C ASP A 175 18.62 -0.79 9.23
N LEU A 176 18.03 0.24 8.63
CA LEU A 176 18.69 1.10 7.65
C LEU A 176 19.55 2.20 8.29
N ALA A 177 19.46 2.43 9.62
CA ALA A 177 20.25 3.45 10.32
C ALA A 177 21.75 3.15 10.31
N GLN A 178 22.13 1.88 10.14
CA GLN A 178 23.54 1.49 10.06
C GLN A 178 24.16 1.82 8.69
N GLY A 179 23.37 2.42 7.79
CA GLY A 179 23.76 2.75 6.42
C GLY A 179 23.88 1.50 5.53
N LEU A 180 23.91 1.74 4.24
CA LEU A 180 24.14 0.70 3.25
C LEU A 180 25.64 0.45 3.12
N LYS A 181 26.15 -0.49 3.89
CA LYS A 181 27.50 -1.05 3.70
C LYS A 181 27.46 -2.04 2.51
N THR A 182 28.59 -2.59 2.16
CA THR A 182 28.73 -3.61 1.09
C THR A 182 27.80 -4.82 1.27
N GLN A 183 27.26 -5.02 2.47
CA GLN A 183 26.24 -6.03 2.77
C GLN A 183 25.22 -5.45 3.76
N LEU A 184 23.96 -5.55 3.42
CA LEU A 184 22.84 -5.31 4.32
C LEU A 184 22.27 -6.67 4.71
N ASN A 185 22.47 -7.07 5.97
CA ASN A 185 21.89 -8.29 6.51
C ASN A 185 20.55 -7.99 7.19
N SER A 186 19.63 -8.93 7.11
CA SER A 186 18.39 -8.84 7.90
C SER A 186 18.72 -8.86 9.39
N THR A 187 18.11 -7.97 10.16
CA THR A 187 18.20 -7.94 11.62
C THR A 187 17.46 -9.12 12.23
N ASN A 188 16.32 -9.48 11.63
CA ASN A 188 15.54 -10.66 12.01
C ASN A 188 14.98 -11.35 10.77
N SER A 189 14.85 -12.67 10.87
CA SER A 189 14.12 -13.51 9.92
C SER A 189 13.12 -14.35 10.71
N MET A 190 11.84 -14.25 10.36
CA MET A 190 10.77 -14.95 11.07
C MET A 190 9.66 -15.37 10.11
N PHE A 191 8.79 -16.28 10.55
CA PHE A 191 7.55 -16.55 9.82
C PHE A 191 6.45 -15.56 10.19
N SER A 192 5.60 -15.24 9.23
CA SER A 192 4.52 -14.25 9.36
C SER A 192 3.55 -14.51 10.51
N GLY A 193 3.42 -15.78 10.94
CA GLY A 193 2.38 -16.19 11.90
C GLY A 193 1.01 -16.39 11.26
N LEU A 194 0.89 -16.12 9.95
CA LEU A 194 -0.28 -16.43 9.14
C LEU A 194 -0.14 -17.84 8.55
N LYS A 195 -1.28 -18.51 8.33
CA LYS A 195 -1.29 -19.86 7.75
C LYS A 195 -1.10 -19.85 6.24
N MET A 196 -1.57 -18.77 5.60
CA MET A 196 -1.54 -18.58 4.15
C MET A 196 -0.57 -17.45 3.77
N GLN A 197 -0.54 -17.11 2.50
CA GLN A 197 0.35 -16.12 1.92
C GLN A 197 0.14 -14.71 2.50
N THR A 198 1.25 -14.04 2.83
CA THR A 198 1.27 -12.60 3.17
C THR A 198 1.00 -11.78 1.91
N ARG A 199 0.13 -10.77 2.02
CA ARG A 199 -0.25 -9.90 0.90
C ARG A 199 0.11 -8.43 1.13
N SER A 200 0.06 -7.99 2.37
CA SER A 200 0.33 -6.60 2.76
C SER A 200 1.11 -6.52 4.05
N VAL A 201 1.81 -5.44 4.26
CA VAL A 201 2.55 -5.11 5.47
C VAL A 201 2.47 -3.61 5.73
N SER A 202 2.43 -3.22 7.00
CA SER A 202 2.60 -1.83 7.42
C SER A 202 3.41 -1.77 8.71
N CYS A 203 4.46 -0.97 8.73
CA CYS A 203 5.30 -0.72 9.90
C CYS A 203 4.57 0.18 10.89
N PHE A 204 4.77 -0.04 12.18
CA PHE A 204 4.29 0.89 13.21
C PHE A 204 4.93 2.27 13.01
N PRO A 205 4.20 3.35 13.26
CA PRO A 205 4.76 4.70 13.21
C PRO A 205 5.94 4.92 14.17
N ASP A 206 5.95 4.22 15.32
CA ASP A 206 7.03 4.25 16.31
C ASP A 206 8.19 3.29 15.99
N ARG A 207 8.10 2.51 14.89
CA ARG A 207 9.08 1.55 14.39
C ARG A 207 9.37 0.37 15.34
N THR A 208 8.54 0.16 16.36
CA THR A 208 8.71 -0.96 17.32
C THR A 208 8.13 -2.28 16.84
N GLY A 209 7.51 -2.29 15.65
CA GLY A 209 6.89 -3.48 15.09
C GLY A 209 6.19 -3.22 13.76
N PHE A 210 5.36 -4.15 13.35
CA PHE A 210 4.63 -4.10 12.10
C PHE A 210 3.39 -5.00 12.13
N VAL A 211 2.50 -4.81 11.15
CA VAL A 211 1.33 -5.65 10.92
C VAL A 211 1.42 -6.27 9.53
N LEU A 212 1.11 -7.55 9.43
CA LEU A 212 1.01 -8.31 8.19
C LEU A 212 -0.45 -8.66 7.91
N GLY A 213 -0.87 -8.50 6.67
CA GLY A 213 -2.17 -8.95 6.18
C GLY A 213 -2.02 -10.15 5.25
N GLY A 214 -2.89 -11.15 5.42
CA GLY A 214 -2.87 -12.38 4.63
C GLY A 214 -4.08 -12.57 3.74
N ILE A 215 -3.96 -13.48 2.77
CA ILE A 215 -5.08 -13.84 1.89
C ILE A 215 -6.20 -14.58 2.63
N GLU A 216 -5.96 -15.01 3.86
CA GLU A 216 -6.93 -15.69 4.73
C GLU A 216 -7.80 -14.72 5.55
N GLY A 217 -7.81 -13.41 5.24
CA GLY A 217 -8.62 -12.41 5.94
C GLY A 217 -8.22 -12.21 7.40
N ARG A 218 -6.93 -12.35 7.70
CA ARG A 218 -6.35 -12.16 9.03
C ARG A 218 -5.20 -11.19 8.98
N CYS A 219 -5.00 -10.48 10.08
CA CYS A 219 -3.80 -9.71 10.35
C CYS A 219 -2.96 -10.37 11.44
N SER A 220 -1.63 -10.29 11.31
CA SER A 220 -0.66 -10.69 12.32
C SER A 220 0.16 -9.48 12.74
N VAL A 221 -0.01 -9.07 13.99
CA VAL A 221 0.76 -7.99 14.63
C VAL A 221 2.03 -8.58 15.19
N LYS A 222 3.16 -7.92 14.99
CA LYS A 222 4.49 -8.33 15.44
C LYS A 222 5.21 -7.19 16.13
N GLY A 223 5.48 -7.33 17.42
CA GLY A 223 6.45 -6.49 18.12
C GLY A 223 7.88 -7.01 17.87
N LEU A 224 8.83 -6.12 17.64
CA LEU A 224 10.24 -6.49 17.42
C LEU A 224 10.91 -6.88 18.73
N ASP A 225 10.81 -6.02 19.76
CA ASP A 225 11.47 -6.20 21.05
C ASP A 225 10.50 -6.68 22.14
N ASP A 226 9.19 -6.55 21.91
CA ASP A 226 8.15 -6.87 22.87
C ASP A 226 7.16 -7.91 22.32
N GLN A 227 7.36 -9.15 22.72
CA GLN A 227 6.48 -10.26 22.32
C GLN A 227 5.04 -10.13 22.83
N SER A 228 4.79 -9.32 23.87
CA SER A 228 3.43 -9.08 24.37
C SER A 228 2.56 -8.33 23.36
N LYS A 229 3.18 -7.60 22.45
CA LYS A 229 2.53 -6.93 21.31
C LYS A 229 2.22 -7.87 20.15
N THR A 230 2.65 -9.15 20.21
CA THR A 230 2.44 -10.10 19.12
C THR A 230 1.10 -10.84 19.28
N PHE A 231 0.22 -10.68 18.28
CA PHE A 231 -1.06 -11.39 18.23
C PHE A 231 -1.61 -11.47 16.80
N THR A 232 -2.64 -12.27 16.60
CA THR A 232 -3.36 -12.36 15.32
C THR A 232 -4.84 -12.12 15.53
N PHE A 233 -5.49 -11.48 14.55
CA PHE A 233 -6.93 -11.24 14.58
C PHE A 233 -7.58 -11.42 13.21
N LYS A 234 -8.88 -11.69 13.21
CA LYS A 234 -9.70 -11.75 12.00
C LYS A 234 -10.15 -10.35 11.62
N CYS A 235 -10.09 -10.02 10.33
CA CYS A 235 -10.52 -8.71 9.83
C CYS A 235 -11.52 -8.83 8.67
N HIS A 236 -11.18 -9.47 7.56
CA HIS A 236 -12.02 -9.61 6.38
C HIS A 236 -12.55 -11.03 6.24
N GLN A 237 -13.24 -11.50 7.30
CA GLN A 237 -13.88 -12.80 7.35
C GLN A 237 -15.34 -12.65 7.82
N THR A 238 -16.26 -13.26 7.10
CA THR A 238 -17.66 -13.44 7.50
C THR A 238 -18.01 -14.92 7.58
N GLN A 239 -19.20 -15.27 8.07
CA GLN A 239 -19.66 -16.68 8.05
C GLN A 239 -19.77 -17.15 6.58
N GLY A 240 -18.85 -18.04 6.18
CA GLY A 240 -18.82 -18.66 4.85
C GLY A 240 -18.01 -17.90 3.79
N SER A 241 -17.41 -16.74 4.10
CA SER A 241 -16.55 -16.00 3.17
C SER A 241 -15.26 -15.56 3.82
N ILE A 242 -14.16 -15.74 3.09
CA ILE A 242 -12.81 -15.29 3.47
C ILE A 242 -12.28 -14.43 2.33
N SER A 243 -11.84 -13.21 2.65
CA SER A 243 -11.30 -12.27 1.67
C SER A 243 -9.90 -11.81 2.07
N ALA A 244 -9.05 -11.57 1.07
CA ALA A 244 -7.68 -11.14 1.31
C ALA A 244 -7.62 -9.75 1.97
N VAL A 245 -6.61 -9.54 2.81
CA VAL A 245 -6.22 -8.20 3.29
C VAL A 245 -5.28 -7.59 2.26
N ASN A 246 -5.86 -6.82 1.34
CA ASN A 246 -5.15 -6.31 0.17
C ASN A 246 -4.20 -5.16 0.50
N ALA A 247 -4.56 -4.32 1.48
CA ALA A 247 -3.70 -3.24 1.95
C ALA A 247 -3.83 -3.01 3.45
N LEU A 248 -2.77 -2.47 4.03
CA LEU A 248 -2.67 -2.01 5.41
C LEU A 248 -1.99 -0.65 5.43
N ASP A 249 -2.46 0.26 6.26
CA ASP A 249 -1.78 1.54 6.49
C ASP A 249 -2.07 2.09 7.88
N PHE A 250 -1.05 2.63 8.54
CA PHE A 250 -1.24 3.30 9.82
C PHE A 250 -1.57 4.78 9.63
N HIS A 251 -2.47 5.27 10.47
CA HIS A 251 -2.81 6.67 10.51
C HIS A 251 -1.60 7.49 10.99
N PRO A 252 -1.15 8.53 10.24
CA PRO A 252 0.10 9.22 10.53
C PRO A 252 0.10 9.96 11.88
N ALA A 253 -1.02 10.54 12.28
CA ALA A 253 -1.14 11.30 13.53
C ALA A 253 -1.70 10.48 14.70
N LYS A 254 -2.19 9.25 14.48
CA LYS A 254 -2.73 8.35 15.52
C LYS A 254 -2.04 6.99 15.41
N PRO A 255 -0.88 6.81 16.09
CA PRO A 255 0.00 5.67 15.88
C PRO A 255 -0.61 4.29 16.15
N SER A 256 -1.67 4.22 16.96
CA SER A 256 -2.39 2.97 17.22
C SER A 256 -3.52 2.67 16.24
N THR A 257 -3.87 3.61 15.36
CA THR A 257 -4.95 3.44 14.40
C THR A 257 -4.42 2.85 13.10
N LEU A 258 -4.92 1.67 12.77
CA LEU A 258 -4.60 0.92 11.55
C LEU A 258 -5.82 0.85 10.65
N ALA A 259 -5.65 1.13 9.36
CA ALA A 259 -6.61 0.78 8.32
C ALA A 259 -6.28 -0.58 7.72
N SER A 260 -7.28 -1.43 7.53
CA SER A 260 -7.19 -2.63 6.71
C SER A 260 -8.20 -2.55 5.56
N VAL A 261 -7.79 -2.99 4.38
CA VAL A 261 -8.57 -2.94 3.14
C VAL A 261 -8.72 -4.36 2.60
N GLY A 262 -9.94 -4.77 2.31
CA GLY A 262 -10.26 -6.15 1.99
C GLY A 262 -10.85 -6.43 0.62
N GLY A 263 -10.64 -7.66 0.16
CA GLY A 263 -11.28 -8.21 -1.03
C GLY A 263 -12.80 -8.41 -0.88
N ASP A 264 -13.35 -8.20 0.32
CA ASP A 264 -14.79 -8.19 0.62
C ASP A 264 -15.48 -6.85 0.30
N GLY A 265 -14.73 -5.87 -0.23
CA GLY A 265 -15.24 -4.54 -0.54
C GLY A 265 -15.35 -3.62 0.66
N SER A 266 -14.77 -3.98 1.79
CA SER A 266 -14.77 -3.16 3.00
C SER A 266 -13.37 -2.62 3.33
N PHE A 267 -13.35 -1.49 4.03
CA PHE A 267 -12.18 -1.07 4.79
C PHE A 267 -12.57 -0.89 6.27
N ILE A 268 -11.60 -1.09 7.15
CA ILE A 268 -11.86 -1.13 8.59
C ILE A 268 -10.74 -0.37 9.31
N PHE A 269 -11.14 0.52 10.23
CA PHE A 269 -10.22 1.17 11.16
C PHE A 269 -10.19 0.41 12.49
N TRP A 270 -8.99 0.14 12.97
CA TRP A 270 -8.68 -0.64 14.16
C TRP A 270 -7.85 0.18 15.14
N GLU A 271 -8.10 -0.01 16.41
CA GLU A 271 -7.20 0.40 17.48
C GLU A 271 -6.34 -0.81 17.87
N THR A 272 -5.05 -0.78 17.54
CA THR A 272 -4.17 -1.95 17.67
C THR A 272 -3.74 -2.24 19.09
N THR A 273 -3.59 -1.22 19.95
CA THR A 273 -3.17 -1.38 21.36
C THR A 273 -4.26 -2.04 22.19
N GLN A 274 -5.51 -1.59 22.03
CA GLN A 274 -6.67 -2.16 22.73
C GLN A 274 -7.28 -3.36 21.98
N ARG A 275 -6.78 -3.67 20.78
CA ARG A 275 -7.26 -4.76 19.92
C ARG A 275 -8.75 -4.61 19.59
N LYS A 276 -9.18 -3.39 19.30
CA LYS A 276 -10.59 -3.04 19.12
C LYS A 276 -10.86 -2.57 17.69
N LEU A 277 -12.02 -2.97 17.16
CA LEU A 277 -12.57 -2.39 15.95
C LEU A 277 -13.10 -0.98 16.26
N LEU A 278 -12.64 0.03 15.54
CA LEU A 278 -13.15 1.40 15.62
C LEU A 278 -14.36 1.57 14.71
N ARG A 279 -14.18 1.37 13.41
CA ARG A 279 -15.23 1.53 12.42
C ARG A 279 -15.02 0.59 11.24
N LYS A 280 -16.12 0.03 10.73
CA LYS A 280 -16.14 -0.72 9.46
C LYS A 280 -16.98 0.03 8.43
N PHE A 281 -16.48 0.07 7.19
CA PHE A 281 -17.13 0.68 6.05
C PHE A 281 -17.29 -0.36 4.95
N ASP A 282 -18.53 -0.71 4.62
CA ASP A 282 -18.87 -1.58 3.50
C ASP A 282 -18.99 -0.71 2.24
N ALA A 283 -17.83 -0.33 1.68
CA ALA A 283 -17.71 0.72 0.68
C ALA A 283 -18.15 0.28 -0.72
N SER A 284 -17.97 -0.99 -1.07
CA SER A 284 -18.27 -1.51 -2.41
C SER A 284 -18.71 -2.96 -2.36
N SER A 285 -19.46 -3.40 -3.37
CA SER A 285 -19.71 -4.82 -3.65
C SER A 285 -18.52 -5.51 -4.36
N MET A 286 -17.55 -4.73 -4.86
CA MET A 286 -16.31 -5.18 -5.48
C MET A 286 -15.15 -5.07 -4.49
N SER A 287 -14.10 -5.86 -4.72
CA SER A 287 -12.85 -5.83 -3.93
C SER A 287 -12.26 -4.43 -3.83
N LEU A 288 -11.71 -4.10 -2.67
CA LEU A 288 -10.80 -2.96 -2.53
C LEU A 288 -9.37 -3.47 -2.67
N THR A 289 -8.61 -2.91 -3.61
CA THR A 289 -7.28 -3.42 -3.98
C THR A 289 -6.12 -2.67 -3.35
N ALA A 290 -6.33 -1.42 -2.96
CA ALA A 290 -5.36 -0.57 -2.29
C ALA A 290 -6.04 0.40 -1.33
N GLY A 291 -5.33 0.90 -0.33
CA GLY A 291 -5.79 1.95 0.57
C GLY A 291 -4.65 2.61 1.31
N LYS A 292 -4.74 3.94 1.49
CA LYS A 292 -3.66 4.75 2.04
C LYS A 292 -4.19 6.03 2.68
N PHE A 293 -3.69 6.40 3.87
CA PHE A 293 -3.92 7.73 4.46
C PHE A 293 -3.07 8.79 3.77
N ASN A 294 -3.58 10.03 3.70
CA ASN A 294 -2.75 11.19 3.35
C ASN A 294 -1.79 11.54 4.50
N SER A 295 -0.90 12.51 4.29
CA SER A 295 0.14 12.88 5.26
C SER A 295 -0.38 13.39 6.61
N THR A 296 -1.61 13.91 6.66
CA THR A 296 -2.25 14.41 7.89
C THR A 296 -3.16 13.37 8.55
N GLY A 297 -3.60 12.34 7.82
CA GLY A 297 -4.61 11.37 8.25
C GLY A 297 -6.06 11.87 8.14
N SER A 298 -6.26 13.07 7.63
CA SER A 298 -7.61 13.62 7.43
C SER A 298 -8.36 12.98 6.28
N LEU A 299 -7.63 12.35 5.35
CA LEU A 299 -8.17 11.67 4.18
C LEU A 299 -7.66 10.22 4.11
N PHE A 300 -8.54 9.32 3.72
CA PHE A 300 -8.20 7.93 3.42
C PHE A 300 -8.64 7.60 2.00
N ALA A 301 -7.68 7.33 1.11
CA ALA A 301 -7.99 6.89 -0.24
C ALA A 301 -8.09 5.37 -0.31
N TYR A 302 -9.02 4.87 -1.11
CA TYR A 302 -9.13 3.46 -1.43
C TYR A 302 -9.46 3.24 -2.91
N ALA A 303 -9.01 2.11 -3.44
CA ALA A 303 -9.21 1.74 -4.83
C ALA A 303 -10.22 0.60 -4.93
N VAL A 304 -11.30 0.83 -5.67
CA VAL A 304 -12.30 -0.17 -6.02
C VAL A 304 -11.93 -0.78 -7.36
N SER A 305 -11.48 -2.02 -7.37
CA SER A 305 -11.19 -2.73 -8.61
C SER A 305 -11.12 -4.24 -8.40
N TYR A 306 -11.05 -5.01 -9.47
CA TYR A 306 -10.92 -6.46 -9.41
C TYR A 306 -9.54 -6.86 -8.87
N ASP A 307 -9.50 -7.73 -7.86
CA ASP A 307 -8.27 -8.16 -7.18
C ASP A 307 -7.69 -9.49 -7.69
N TRP A 308 -8.24 -10.02 -8.77
CA TRP A 308 -7.84 -11.26 -9.45
C TRP A 308 -7.97 -12.53 -8.57
N SER A 309 -8.65 -12.44 -7.42
CA SER A 309 -8.83 -13.57 -6.51
C SER A 309 -9.61 -14.75 -7.10
N LYS A 310 -10.46 -14.48 -8.10
CA LYS A 310 -11.28 -15.48 -8.82
C LYS A 310 -10.72 -15.85 -10.19
N GLY A 311 -9.47 -15.42 -10.51
CA GLY A 311 -8.82 -15.71 -11.81
C GLY A 311 -9.37 -14.89 -12.97
N HIS A 312 -8.87 -15.18 -14.17
CA HIS A 312 -9.21 -14.42 -15.38
C HIS A 312 -10.65 -14.64 -15.86
N GLU A 313 -11.26 -15.76 -15.52
CA GLU A 313 -12.62 -16.10 -15.92
C GLU A 313 -13.70 -15.17 -15.33
N ALA A 314 -13.40 -14.56 -14.17
CA ALA A 314 -14.29 -13.61 -13.52
C ALA A 314 -14.01 -12.15 -13.92
N TYR A 315 -13.00 -11.91 -14.76
CA TYR A 315 -12.70 -10.57 -15.25
C TYR A 315 -13.57 -10.23 -16.47
N HIS A 316 -14.10 -9.01 -16.50
CA HIS A 316 -14.76 -8.43 -17.68
C HIS A 316 -14.60 -6.90 -17.66
N GLU A 317 -14.67 -6.29 -18.84
CA GLU A 317 -14.38 -4.87 -19.08
C GLU A 317 -15.30 -3.88 -18.30
N ASN A 318 -16.48 -4.32 -17.89
CA ASN A 318 -17.45 -3.48 -17.17
C ASN A 318 -17.26 -3.52 -15.64
N LEU A 319 -16.21 -4.17 -15.12
CA LEU A 319 -15.93 -4.15 -13.68
C LEU A 319 -15.55 -2.73 -13.23
N PRO A 320 -15.99 -2.30 -12.04
CA PRO A 320 -15.68 -0.96 -11.53
C PRO A 320 -14.17 -0.79 -11.31
N ARG A 321 -13.69 0.40 -11.62
CA ARG A 321 -12.31 0.84 -11.46
C ARG A 321 -12.34 2.28 -10.98
N GLN A 322 -12.29 2.49 -9.68
CA GLN A 322 -12.46 3.80 -9.09
C GLN A 322 -11.41 4.06 -8.02
N VAL A 323 -10.89 5.26 -7.99
CA VAL A 323 -10.16 5.79 -6.83
C VAL A 323 -11.11 6.69 -6.08
N VAL A 324 -11.23 6.45 -4.80
CA VAL A 324 -12.20 7.11 -3.92
C VAL A 324 -11.48 7.64 -2.70
N VAL A 325 -11.87 8.81 -2.23
CA VAL A 325 -11.32 9.45 -1.04
C VAL A 325 -12.41 9.66 0.00
N HIS A 326 -12.18 9.09 1.16
CA HIS A 326 -12.99 9.23 2.36
C HIS A 326 -12.42 10.30 3.28
N SER A 327 -13.24 11.23 3.74
CA SER A 327 -12.87 12.22 4.75
C SER A 327 -12.99 11.61 6.15
N CYS A 328 -11.85 11.40 6.81
CA CYS A 328 -11.80 10.77 8.12
C CYS A 328 -12.33 11.69 9.22
N LYS A 329 -13.32 11.21 9.97
CA LYS A 329 -13.82 11.90 11.16
C LYS A 329 -13.10 11.43 12.41
N GLU A 330 -13.00 12.30 13.40
CA GLU A 330 -12.30 12.01 14.66
C GLU A 330 -12.83 10.75 15.37
N ASP A 331 -14.15 10.57 15.40
CA ASP A 331 -14.83 9.45 16.04
C ASP A 331 -14.71 8.12 15.25
N GLU A 332 -14.22 8.17 14.02
CA GLU A 332 -13.94 6.99 13.19
C GLU A 332 -12.52 6.44 13.39
N VAL A 333 -11.57 7.34 13.71
CA VAL A 333 -10.14 7.03 13.79
C VAL A 333 -9.58 7.08 15.22
N ALA A 334 -10.40 7.34 16.22
CA ALA A 334 -10.01 7.32 17.64
C ALA A 334 -11.07 6.62 18.49
N CYS A 335 -10.62 5.96 19.57
CA CYS A 335 -11.54 5.54 20.62
C CYS A 335 -12.19 6.76 21.27
N LYS A 336 -13.50 6.72 21.48
CA LYS A 336 -14.14 7.70 22.34
C LYS A 336 -13.45 7.62 23.71
N THR A 337 -12.81 8.71 24.11
CA THR A 337 -12.38 8.86 25.51
C THR A 337 -13.65 8.82 26.35
N SER A 338 -13.80 7.79 27.17
CA SER A 338 -14.80 7.84 28.24
C SER A 338 -14.41 9.03 29.12
N GLU A 339 -15.14 10.15 28.97
CA GLU A 339 -15.12 11.20 29.97
C GLU A 339 -15.50 10.54 31.30
N SER A 340 -14.50 10.48 32.18
CA SER A 340 -14.65 10.03 33.57
C SER A 340 -15.38 11.06 34.42
#